data_6d3ab7da3142625cba80d5f1141237be
#
_entry.id   6d3ab7da3142625cba80d5f1141237be
#
_cell.length_a   1.000
_cell.length_b   1.000
_cell.length_c   1.000
_cell.angle_alpha   90.00
_cell.angle_beta   90.00
_cell.angle_gamma   90.00
#
_symmetry.space_group_name_H-M   'P 1'
#
loop_
_entity.id
_entity.type
_entity.pdbx_description
1 polymer ?
#
loop_
_entity_poly.entity_id
_entity_poly.type
_entity_poly.pdbx_seq_one_letter_code
_entity_poly.pdbx_strand_id
1 'polypeptide(L)'
;MSETLPQKARPQRGRPRAFDRDQALEAAMRVFWEKGYVATSMTDLTTAMGIASPSLYAAFGSKEDLFREAVDRYDSTFRRLAAEVLDSDAPVREQFERLLHLSAREDDRQTPAGCMMLMACEQRAELSAELAESLSSRRTVAVVLMEQRLHRAMDKGEVPTDIDARAIAEFYGTIQRGLSISAKTGSSPEELRSVITSSMAVWNTLIRTS
;
A
#
# COMPACT_ATOMS: atom_id res chain seq x y z
N MET A 1 6.92 65.07 35.50
CA MET A 1 6.41 64.56 34.22
C MET A 1 7.32 63.40 33.82
N SER A 2 6.94 62.15 34.11
CA SER A 2 7.74 60.96 33.81
C SER A 2 7.09 60.28 32.63
N GLU A 3 7.81 60.26 31.50
CA GLU A 3 7.41 59.59 30.28
C GLU A 3 7.74 58.10 30.39
N THR A 4 6.71 57.24 30.39
CA THR A 4 6.84 55.79 30.38
C THR A 4 6.93 55.32 28.92
N LEU A 5 8.09 54.80 28.52
CA LEU A 5 8.33 54.21 27.21
C LEU A 5 7.57 52.89 27.02
N PRO A 6 6.97 52.62 25.86
CA PRO A 6 6.23 51.37 25.62
C PRO A 6 7.19 50.17 25.42
N GLN A 7 6.96 49.08 26.21
CA GLN A 7 7.64 47.79 26.04
C GLN A 7 7.22 47.16 24.70
N LYS A 8 8.20 46.97 23.81
CA LYS A 8 8.03 46.16 22.59
C LYS A 8 7.77 44.71 22.96
N ALA A 9 6.57 44.20 22.61
CA ALA A 9 6.25 42.79 22.67
C ALA A 9 7.24 41.99 21.80
N ARG A 10 7.90 41.00 22.41
CA ARG A 10 8.75 40.03 21.69
C ARG A 10 7.87 39.12 20.88
N PRO A 11 8.09 38.94 19.56
CA PRO A 11 7.38 37.95 18.79
C PRO A 11 7.75 36.53 19.29
N GLN A 12 6.79 35.75 19.71
CA GLN A 12 6.94 34.31 19.93
C GLN A 12 7.26 33.64 18.59
N ARG A 13 8.56 33.44 18.34
CA ARG A 13 9.04 32.59 17.25
C ARG A 13 8.82 31.14 17.67
N GLY A 14 7.67 30.58 17.31
CA GLY A 14 7.57 29.14 17.10
C GLY A 14 8.57 28.77 16.01
N ARG A 15 9.56 27.93 16.35
CA ARG A 15 10.58 27.45 15.41
C ARG A 15 9.84 26.82 14.21
N PRO A 16 10.03 27.30 12.95
CA PRO A 16 9.41 26.67 11.79
C PRO A 16 9.79 25.18 11.81
N ARG A 17 8.83 24.28 11.53
CA ARG A 17 9.16 22.88 11.26
C ARG A 17 10.17 22.88 10.12
N ALA A 18 11.40 22.48 10.37
CA ALA A 18 12.50 22.59 9.43
C ALA A 18 12.43 21.53 8.30
N PHE A 19 11.32 20.74 8.21
CA PHE A 19 11.16 19.68 7.21
C PHE A 19 9.68 19.49 6.86
N ASP A 20 9.43 18.99 5.65
CA ASP A 20 8.11 18.57 5.19
C ASP A 20 7.80 17.18 5.77
N ARG A 21 6.75 17.10 6.61
CA ARG A 21 6.36 15.87 7.31
C ARG A 21 5.87 14.79 6.33
N ASP A 22 5.18 15.21 5.27
CA ASP A 22 4.64 14.26 4.29
C ASP A 22 5.75 13.65 3.43
N GLN A 23 6.73 14.45 3.03
CA GLN A 23 7.93 13.95 2.34
C GLN A 23 8.77 13.04 3.23
N ALA A 24 8.91 13.38 4.52
CA ALA A 24 9.62 12.55 5.48
C ALA A 24 8.90 11.21 5.68
N LEU A 25 7.57 11.20 5.81
CA LEU A 25 6.78 9.98 5.91
C LEU A 25 6.89 9.11 4.65
N GLU A 26 6.89 9.72 3.47
CA GLU A 26 7.09 9.01 2.19
C GLU A 26 8.47 8.35 2.14
N ALA A 27 9.51 9.05 2.56
CA ALA A 27 10.86 8.50 2.63
C ALA A 27 10.96 7.34 3.63
N ALA A 28 10.35 7.47 4.81
CA ALA A 28 10.28 6.39 5.80
C ALA A 28 9.52 5.17 5.27
N MET A 29 8.37 5.38 4.61
CA MET A 29 7.58 4.32 4.00
C MET A 29 8.41 3.50 3.01
N ARG A 30 9.20 4.15 2.14
CA ARG A 30 10.08 3.47 1.18
C ARG A 30 11.15 2.62 1.88
N VAL A 31 11.77 3.12 2.96
CA VAL A 31 12.75 2.35 3.74
C VAL A 31 12.11 1.12 4.36
N PHE A 32 10.96 1.26 5.00
CA PHE A 32 10.23 0.13 5.56
C PHE A 32 9.78 -0.88 4.50
N TRP A 33 9.38 -0.41 3.34
CA TRP A 33 8.97 -1.28 2.23
C TRP A 33 10.14 -2.09 1.67
N GLU A 34 11.31 -1.47 1.56
CA GLU A 34 12.51 -2.12 1.04
C GLU A 34 13.09 -3.14 2.04
N LYS A 35 13.26 -2.73 3.31
CA LYS A 35 13.97 -3.50 4.35
C LYS A 35 13.05 -4.30 5.28
N GLY A 36 11.77 -3.95 5.35
CA GLY A 36 10.86 -4.43 6.40
C GLY A 36 11.03 -3.71 7.73
N TYR A 37 10.12 -3.96 8.67
CA TYR A 37 10.11 -3.30 9.98
C TYR A 37 11.35 -3.66 10.83
N VAL A 38 11.66 -4.96 10.93
CA VAL A 38 12.72 -5.48 11.83
C VAL A 38 14.09 -4.96 11.41
N ALA A 39 14.44 -5.10 10.12
CA ALA A 39 15.75 -4.74 9.61
C ALA A 39 15.97 -3.22 9.44
N THR A 40 14.92 -2.41 9.54
CA THR A 40 15.03 -0.95 9.45
C THR A 40 15.55 -0.38 10.77
N SER A 41 16.70 0.31 10.74
CA SER A 41 17.27 1.01 11.90
C SER A 41 16.76 2.45 11.96
N MET A 42 16.88 3.08 13.16
CA MET A 42 16.61 4.51 13.33
C MET A 42 17.56 5.38 12.49
N THR A 43 18.78 4.92 12.26
CA THR A 43 19.75 5.61 11.40
C THR A 43 19.30 5.58 9.94
N ASP A 44 18.79 4.45 9.44
CA ASP A 44 18.23 4.36 8.09
C ASP A 44 17.10 5.37 7.89
N LEU A 45 16.18 5.42 8.86
CA LEU A 45 15.03 6.33 8.82
C LEU A 45 15.47 7.80 8.82
N THR A 46 16.31 8.21 9.78
CA THR A 46 16.75 9.61 9.88
C THR A 46 17.56 10.05 8.66
N THR A 47 18.37 9.16 8.10
CA THR A 47 19.13 9.42 6.87
C THR A 47 18.20 9.61 5.67
N ALA A 48 17.26 8.70 5.47
CA ALA A 48 16.32 8.78 4.34
C ALA A 48 15.36 9.97 4.45
N MET A 49 14.90 10.27 5.67
CA MET A 49 14.00 11.40 5.94
C MET A 49 14.71 12.75 5.94
N GLY A 50 16.06 12.79 6.00
CA GLY A 50 16.84 14.02 6.07
C GLY A 50 16.63 14.80 7.38
N ILE A 51 16.30 14.13 8.50
CA ILE A 51 16.01 14.76 9.78
C ILE A 51 16.80 14.13 10.92
N ALA A 52 17.04 14.92 11.99
CA ALA A 52 17.69 14.40 13.19
C ALA A 52 16.74 13.55 14.04
N SER A 53 17.27 12.56 14.79
CA SER A 53 16.48 11.69 15.65
C SER A 53 15.51 12.42 16.60
N PRO A 54 15.88 13.53 17.29
CA PRO A 54 14.93 14.26 18.12
C PRO A 54 13.73 14.80 17.34
N SER A 55 13.93 15.23 16.08
CA SER A 55 12.86 15.72 15.21
C SER A 55 11.93 14.59 14.77
N LEU A 56 12.48 13.39 14.50
CA LEU A 56 11.71 12.21 14.18
C LEU A 56 10.78 11.82 15.35
N TYR A 57 11.34 11.67 16.55
CA TYR A 57 10.54 11.32 17.74
C TYR A 57 9.49 12.39 18.07
N ALA A 58 9.81 13.67 17.90
CA ALA A 58 8.86 14.77 18.13
C ALA A 58 7.70 14.78 17.11
N ALA A 59 7.93 14.32 15.87
CA ALA A 59 6.94 14.37 14.80
C ALA A 59 6.12 13.10 14.67
N PHE A 60 6.70 11.93 14.98
CA PHE A 60 6.13 10.62 14.69
C PHE A 60 6.01 9.69 15.92
N GLY A 61 6.56 10.08 17.08
CA GLY A 61 6.56 9.25 18.27
C GLY A 61 7.61 8.13 18.21
N SER A 62 7.20 6.89 18.21
CA SER A 62 8.08 5.71 18.16
C SER A 62 8.35 5.25 16.72
N LYS A 63 9.27 4.29 16.56
CA LYS A 63 9.47 3.57 15.28
C LYS A 63 8.19 2.86 14.85
N GLU A 64 7.44 2.29 15.81
CA GLU A 64 6.19 1.61 15.54
C GLU A 64 5.08 2.56 15.09
N ASP A 65 4.97 3.75 15.71
CA ASP A 65 4.01 4.76 15.30
C ASP A 65 4.31 5.26 13.87
N LEU A 66 5.59 5.52 13.57
CA LEU A 66 6.02 5.88 12.22
C LEU A 66 5.72 4.75 11.21
N PHE A 67 5.93 3.49 11.59
CA PHE A 67 5.62 2.35 10.74
C PHE A 67 4.12 2.23 10.49
N ARG A 68 3.28 2.43 11.52
CA ARG A 68 1.81 2.44 11.40
C ARG A 68 1.36 3.51 10.39
N GLU A 69 1.87 4.75 10.52
CA GLU A 69 1.56 5.82 9.56
C GLU A 69 2.05 5.49 8.13
N ALA A 70 3.23 4.88 8.00
CA ALA A 70 3.74 4.45 6.70
C ALA A 70 2.86 3.38 6.05
N VAL A 71 2.37 2.41 6.83
CA VAL A 71 1.42 1.39 6.38
C VAL A 71 0.09 2.03 5.96
N ASP A 72 -0.44 2.98 6.73
CA ASP A 72 -1.68 3.70 6.41
C ASP A 72 -1.56 4.47 5.09
N ARG A 73 -0.43 5.13 4.87
CA ARG A 73 -0.13 5.84 3.61
C ARG A 73 -0.05 4.88 2.42
N TYR A 74 0.66 3.76 2.59
CA TYR A 74 0.76 2.73 1.56
C TYR A 74 -0.62 2.17 1.19
N ASP A 75 -1.40 1.74 2.20
CA ASP A 75 -2.72 1.16 2.00
C ASP A 75 -3.69 2.13 1.31
N SER A 76 -3.70 3.39 1.74
CA SER A 76 -4.53 4.43 1.11
C SER A 76 -4.15 4.67 -0.35
N THR A 77 -2.86 4.67 -0.68
CA THR A 77 -2.36 4.81 -2.05
C THR A 77 -2.77 3.61 -2.90
N PHE A 78 -2.58 2.39 -2.41
CA PHE A 78 -2.99 1.18 -3.12
C PHE A 78 -4.50 1.13 -3.35
N ARG A 79 -5.31 1.43 -2.31
CA ARG A 79 -6.78 1.48 -2.43
C ARG A 79 -7.23 2.47 -3.50
N ARG A 80 -6.63 3.66 -3.55
CA ARG A 80 -6.94 4.67 -4.57
C ARG A 80 -6.64 4.15 -5.97
N LEU A 81 -5.45 3.60 -6.20
CA LEU A 81 -5.06 3.04 -7.50
C LEU A 81 -5.95 1.86 -7.91
N ALA A 82 -6.27 0.97 -6.97
CA ALA A 82 -7.18 -0.15 -7.22
C ALA A 82 -8.60 0.34 -7.56
N ALA A 83 -9.10 1.36 -6.87
CA ALA A 83 -10.39 1.96 -7.17
C ALA A 83 -10.40 2.62 -8.55
N GLU A 84 -9.36 3.38 -8.93
CA GLU A 84 -9.23 3.96 -10.28
C GLU A 84 -9.30 2.90 -11.37
N VAL A 85 -8.69 1.73 -11.15
CA VAL A 85 -8.77 0.59 -12.08
C VAL A 85 -10.16 -0.02 -12.11
N LEU A 86 -10.74 -0.34 -10.93
CA LEU A 86 -12.00 -1.10 -10.81
C LEU A 86 -13.26 -0.25 -11.06
N ASP A 87 -13.16 1.07 -11.05
CA ASP A 87 -14.24 2.00 -11.35
C ASP A 87 -14.13 2.61 -12.77
N SER A 88 -13.11 2.21 -13.55
CA SER A 88 -12.98 2.60 -14.96
C SER A 88 -14.09 1.99 -15.82
N ASP A 89 -14.31 2.54 -17.03
CA ASP A 89 -15.29 2.03 -17.99
C ASP A 89 -14.84 0.74 -18.73
N ALA A 90 -13.68 0.20 -18.41
CA ALA A 90 -13.16 -1.01 -19.02
C ALA A 90 -14.00 -2.25 -18.59
N PRO A 91 -14.09 -3.29 -19.45
CA PRO A 91 -14.71 -4.56 -19.09
C PRO A 91 -14.09 -5.15 -17.82
N VAL A 92 -14.89 -5.85 -16.99
CA VAL A 92 -14.44 -6.41 -15.70
C VAL A 92 -13.20 -7.30 -15.85
N ARG A 93 -13.10 -8.10 -16.93
CA ARG A 93 -11.92 -8.93 -17.22
C ARG A 93 -10.65 -8.07 -17.34
N GLU A 94 -10.72 -6.99 -18.09
CA GLU A 94 -9.58 -6.09 -18.31
C GLU A 94 -9.20 -5.34 -17.02
N GLN A 95 -10.16 -4.98 -16.19
CA GLN A 95 -9.91 -4.36 -14.90
C GLN A 95 -9.14 -5.31 -13.97
N PHE A 96 -9.50 -6.60 -13.94
CA PHE A 96 -8.77 -7.62 -13.19
C PHE A 96 -7.34 -7.79 -13.70
N GLU A 97 -7.15 -7.84 -15.03
CA GLU A 97 -5.83 -7.90 -15.64
C GLU A 97 -4.95 -6.70 -15.27
N ARG A 98 -5.49 -5.48 -15.37
CA ARG A 98 -4.81 -4.24 -14.95
C ARG A 98 -4.45 -4.24 -13.46
N LEU A 99 -5.33 -4.79 -12.59
CA LEU A 99 -5.06 -4.90 -11.17
C LEU A 99 -3.91 -5.87 -10.86
N LEU A 100 -3.77 -6.96 -11.63
CA LEU A 100 -2.61 -7.86 -11.54
C LEU A 100 -1.32 -7.17 -11.98
N HIS A 101 -1.35 -6.42 -13.09
CA HIS A 101 -0.20 -5.62 -13.54
C HIS A 101 0.20 -4.55 -12.49
N LEU A 102 -0.76 -3.86 -11.88
CA LEU A 102 -0.50 -2.93 -10.80
C LEU A 102 0.25 -3.60 -9.63
N SER A 103 -0.08 -4.86 -9.33
CA SER A 103 0.54 -5.61 -8.23
C SER A 103 1.93 -6.16 -8.58
N ALA A 104 2.17 -6.46 -9.85
CA ALA A 104 3.47 -6.84 -10.38
C ALA A 104 4.45 -5.65 -10.47
N ARG A 105 3.93 -4.39 -10.50
CA ARG A 105 4.71 -3.13 -10.58
C ARG A 105 5.75 -3.12 -11.70
N GLU A 106 5.36 -3.61 -12.86
CA GLU A 106 6.27 -3.76 -14.00
C GLU A 106 6.85 -2.43 -14.50
N ASP A 107 6.10 -1.34 -14.36
CA ASP A 107 6.42 -0.03 -14.96
C ASP A 107 7.10 0.94 -13.98
N ASP A 108 7.18 0.63 -12.68
CA ASP A 108 7.68 1.56 -11.65
C ASP A 108 8.99 1.08 -11.01
N ARG A 109 10.12 1.44 -11.64
CA ARG A 109 11.47 1.18 -11.10
C ARG A 109 11.83 2.08 -9.91
N GLN A 110 11.05 3.10 -9.61
CA GLN A 110 11.33 4.04 -8.51
C GLN A 110 10.71 3.59 -7.19
N THR A 111 9.75 2.66 -7.25
CA THR A 111 9.07 2.13 -6.07
C THR A 111 9.64 0.75 -5.71
N PRO A 112 9.84 0.43 -4.43
CA PRO A 112 10.31 -0.90 -4.03
C PRO A 112 9.39 -2.00 -4.55
N ALA A 113 9.97 -3.11 -5.00
CA ALA A 113 9.21 -4.24 -5.52
C ALA A 113 8.39 -4.93 -4.42
N GLY A 114 7.27 -5.55 -4.82
CA GLY A 114 6.41 -6.32 -3.94
C GLY A 114 5.40 -5.47 -3.18
N CYS A 115 4.71 -6.08 -2.23
CA CYS A 115 3.67 -5.46 -1.41
C CYS A 115 4.17 -5.24 0.03
N MET A 116 4.24 -3.97 0.47
CA MET A 116 4.64 -3.63 1.84
C MET A 116 3.76 -4.32 2.90
N MET A 117 2.45 -4.47 2.63
CA MET A 117 1.51 -5.12 3.54
C MET A 117 1.84 -6.61 3.75
N LEU A 118 2.20 -7.33 2.69
CA LEU A 118 2.59 -8.75 2.79
C LEU A 118 3.86 -8.91 3.60
N MET A 119 4.87 -8.07 3.34
CA MET A 119 6.13 -8.08 4.10
C MET A 119 5.92 -7.77 5.58
N ALA A 120 5.04 -6.80 5.88
CA ALA A 120 4.67 -6.48 7.26
C ALA A 120 3.96 -7.63 7.96
N CYS A 121 3.07 -8.36 7.27
CA CYS A 121 2.38 -9.53 7.83
C CYS A 121 3.33 -10.70 8.15
N GLU A 122 4.40 -10.89 7.39
CA GLU A 122 5.43 -11.91 7.69
C GLU A 122 6.19 -11.62 8.97
N GLN A 123 6.38 -10.35 9.32
CA GLN A 123 7.10 -9.87 10.51
C GLN A 123 6.19 -9.61 11.71
N ARG A 124 4.94 -10.05 11.68
CA ARG A 124 3.93 -9.75 12.71
C ARG A 124 4.31 -10.14 14.13
N ALA A 125 5.17 -11.16 14.30
CA ALA A 125 5.62 -11.61 15.61
C ALA A 125 6.48 -10.56 16.35
N GLU A 126 7.07 -9.63 15.61
CA GLU A 126 7.94 -8.55 16.10
C GLU A 126 7.18 -7.22 16.29
N LEU A 127 5.88 -7.21 15.99
CA LEU A 127 5.01 -6.05 16.11
C LEU A 127 4.14 -6.17 17.37
N SER A 128 3.60 -5.05 17.84
CA SER A 128 2.54 -5.09 18.86
C SER A 128 1.33 -5.89 18.36
N ALA A 129 0.60 -6.52 19.30
CA ALA A 129 -0.59 -7.30 18.96
C ALA A 129 -1.62 -6.46 18.19
N GLU A 130 -1.80 -5.18 18.58
CA GLU A 130 -2.72 -4.24 17.92
C GLU A 130 -2.34 -3.99 16.45
N LEU A 131 -1.05 -3.73 16.19
CA LEU A 131 -0.57 -3.48 14.83
C LEU A 131 -0.63 -4.76 13.98
N ALA A 132 -0.28 -5.91 14.53
CA ALA A 132 -0.38 -7.21 13.86
C ALA A 132 -1.82 -7.55 13.44
N GLU A 133 -2.82 -7.28 14.30
CA GLU A 133 -4.24 -7.46 14.01
C GLU A 133 -4.71 -6.49 12.90
N SER A 134 -4.33 -5.21 13.02
CA SER A 134 -4.62 -4.19 11.98
C SER A 134 -4.08 -4.59 10.61
N LEU A 135 -2.86 -5.11 10.54
CA LEU A 135 -2.27 -5.59 9.28
C LEU A 135 -3.03 -6.80 8.72
N SER A 136 -3.42 -7.73 9.60
CA SER A 136 -4.15 -8.95 9.19
C SER A 136 -5.50 -8.62 8.56
N SER A 137 -6.24 -7.65 9.11
CA SER A 137 -7.53 -7.21 8.54
C SER A 137 -7.39 -6.54 7.16
N ARG A 138 -6.28 -5.85 6.92
CA ARG A 138 -6.03 -5.15 5.64
C ARG A 138 -5.62 -6.09 4.51
N ARG A 139 -5.11 -7.28 4.82
CA ARG A 139 -4.66 -8.26 3.83
C ARG A 139 -5.75 -8.69 2.83
N THR A 140 -7.00 -8.64 3.23
CA THR A 140 -8.15 -9.09 2.42
C THR A 140 -8.79 -7.99 1.58
N VAL A 141 -8.33 -6.76 1.70
CA VAL A 141 -8.94 -5.60 1.02
C VAL A 141 -9.04 -5.77 -0.49
N ALA A 142 -7.97 -6.22 -1.13
CA ALA A 142 -8.00 -6.44 -2.58
C ALA A 142 -9.05 -7.47 -3.00
N VAL A 143 -9.20 -8.55 -2.23
CA VAL A 143 -10.22 -9.58 -2.48
C VAL A 143 -11.63 -9.00 -2.34
N VAL A 144 -11.88 -8.20 -1.29
CA VAL A 144 -13.17 -7.53 -1.07
C VAL A 144 -13.50 -6.58 -2.23
N LEU A 145 -12.54 -5.79 -2.69
CA LEU A 145 -12.75 -4.88 -3.83
C LEU A 145 -13.05 -5.64 -5.12
N MET A 146 -12.35 -6.74 -5.39
CA MET A 146 -12.60 -7.62 -6.53
C MET A 146 -13.98 -8.26 -6.47
N GLU A 147 -14.39 -8.79 -5.31
CA GLU A 147 -15.71 -9.39 -5.09
C GLU A 147 -16.81 -8.35 -5.32
N GLN A 148 -16.71 -7.17 -4.75
CA GLN A 148 -17.66 -6.07 -4.98
C GLN A 148 -17.74 -5.67 -6.46
N ARG A 149 -16.62 -5.68 -7.19
CA ARG A 149 -16.61 -5.38 -8.62
C ARG A 149 -17.32 -6.48 -9.44
N LEU A 150 -17.15 -7.75 -9.05
CA LEU A 150 -17.88 -8.86 -9.68
C LEU A 150 -19.38 -8.75 -9.45
N HIS A 151 -19.83 -8.42 -8.24
CA HIS A 151 -21.24 -8.18 -7.99
C HIS A 151 -21.81 -7.05 -8.87
N ARG A 152 -21.06 -5.92 -8.99
CA ARG A 152 -21.45 -4.84 -9.92
C ARG A 152 -21.49 -5.31 -11.38
N ALA A 153 -20.62 -6.25 -11.78
CA ALA A 153 -20.61 -6.83 -13.12
C ALA A 153 -21.82 -7.73 -13.36
N MET A 154 -22.24 -8.51 -12.37
CA MET A 154 -23.47 -9.28 -12.40
C MET A 154 -24.69 -8.37 -12.59
N ASP A 155 -24.79 -7.31 -11.78
CA ASP A 155 -25.90 -6.34 -11.85
C ASP A 155 -26.00 -5.65 -13.22
N LYS A 156 -24.85 -5.43 -13.87
CA LYS A 156 -24.77 -4.82 -15.22
C LYS A 156 -24.87 -5.81 -16.36
N GLY A 157 -24.96 -7.11 -16.10
CA GLY A 157 -24.97 -8.16 -17.11
C GLY A 157 -23.64 -8.36 -17.85
N GLU A 158 -22.52 -7.90 -17.29
CA GLU A 158 -21.17 -8.12 -17.85
C GLU A 158 -20.70 -9.57 -17.66
N VAL A 159 -21.20 -10.23 -16.62
CA VAL A 159 -20.96 -11.64 -16.29
C VAL A 159 -22.27 -12.31 -15.85
N PRO A 160 -22.39 -13.67 -15.91
CA PRO A 160 -23.55 -14.38 -15.40
C PRO A 160 -23.81 -14.10 -13.91
N THR A 161 -25.07 -14.17 -13.49
CA THR A 161 -25.50 -13.85 -12.12
C THR A 161 -25.29 -14.98 -11.12
N ASP A 162 -24.94 -16.17 -11.59
CA ASP A 162 -24.80 -17.41 -10.83
C ASP A 162 -23.32 -17.83 -10.62
N ILE A 163 -22.35 -16.95 -10.95
CA ILE A 163 -20.94 -17.18 -10.64
C ILE A 163 -20.66 -17.08 -9.14
N ASP A 164 -19.67 -17.82 -8.66
CA ASP A 164 -19.12 -17.64 -7.32
C ASP A 164 -18.13 -16.48 -7.29
N ALA A 165 -18.64 -15.24 -7.11
CA ALA A 165 -17.85 -14.03 -7.08
C ALA A 165 -16.76 -14.08 -6.00
N ARG A 166 -17.05 -14.71 -4.85
CA ARG A 166 -16.09 -14.85 -3.76
C ARG A 166 -14.92 -15.76 -4.13
N ALA A 167 -15.20 -16.93 -4.69
CA ALA A 167 -14.16 -17.87 -5.12
C ALA A 167 -13.27 -17.26 -6.22
N ILE A 168 -13.85 -16.54 -7.17
CA ILE A 168 -13.12 -15.85 -8.24
C ILE A 168 -12.23 -14.76 -7.65
N ALA A 169 -12.74 -13.93 -6.73
CA ALA A 169 -11.98 -12.89 -6.06
C ALA A 169 -10.80 -13.46 -5.23
N GLU A 170 -11.02 -14.58 -4.51
CA GLU A 170 -9.96 -15.27 -3.77
C GLU A 170 -8.89 -15.85 -4.70
N PHE A 171 -9.27 -16.42 -5.84
CA PHE A 171 -8.34 -16.91 -6.84
C PHE A 171 -7.42 -15.78 -7.32
N TYR A 172 -7.99 -14.68 -7.84
CA TYR A 172 -7.19 -13.56 -8.34
C TYR A 172 -6.43 -12.83 -7.23
N GLY A 173 -6.99 -12.72 -6.02
CA GLY A 173 -6.29 -12.20 -4.86
C GLY A 173 -5.08 -13.06 -4.45
N THR A 174 -5.15 -14.38 -4.66
CA THR A 174 -4.01 -15.29 -4.44
C THR A 174 -2.93 -15.10 -5.50
N ILE A 175 -3.30 -14.97 -6.77
CA ILE A 175 -2.38 -14.65 -7.86
C ILE A 175 -1.70 -13.29 -7.61
N GLN A 176 -2.46 -12.27 -7.22
CA GLN A 176 -1.96 -10.95 -6.88
C GLN A 176 -0.88 -10.99 -5.78
N ARG A 177 -1.14 -11.74 -4.70
CA ARG A 177 -0.15 -11.94 -3.63
C ARG A 177 1.11 -12.66 -4.14
N GLY A 178 0.93 -13.71 -4.93
CA GLY A 178 2.02 -14.44 -5.57
C GLY A 178 2.89 -13.54 -6.46
N LEU A 179 2.29 -12.72 -7.33
CA LEU A 179 2.99 -11.75 -8.17
C LEU A 179 3.80 -10.75 -7.34
N SER A 180 3.21 -10.22 -6.25
CA SER A 180 3.91 -9.28 -5.36
C SER A 180 5.13 -9.91 -4.68
N ILE A 181 5.04 -11.17 -4.25
CA ILE A 181 6.17 -11.90 -3.65
C ILE A 181 7.22 -12.18 -4.73
N SER A 182 6.83 -12.68 -5.89
CA SER A 182 7.73 -12.99 -7.00
C SER A 182 8.49 -11.75 -7.47
N ALA A 183 7.82 -10.60 -7.59
CA ALA A 183 8.47 -9.33 -7.90
C ALA A 183 9.53 -8.95 -6.84
N LYS A 184 9.24 -9.14 -5.55
CA LYS A 184 10.17 -8.87 -4.45
C LYS A 184 11.38 -9.81 -4.45
N THR A 185 11.18 -11.05 -4.84
CA THR A 185 12.24 -12.09 -4.86
C THR A 185 13.04 -12.13 -6.16
N GLY A 186 12.80 -11.20 -7.09
CA GLY A 186 13.64 -10.97 -8.25
C GLY A 186 13.15 -11.60 -9.56
N SER A 187 11.87 -12.00 -9.63
CA SER A 187 11.30 -12.41 -10.93
C SER A 187 11.36 -11.26 -11.92
N SER A 188 11.70 -11.59 -13.16
CA SER A 188 11.73 -10.63 -14.26
C SER A 188 10.33 -10.15 -14.65
N PRO A 189 10.20 -8.95 -15.25
CA PRO A 189 8.92 -8.49 -15.79
C PRO A 189 8.28 -9.46 -16.78
N GLU A 190 9.09 -10.20 -17.55
CA GLU A 190 8.61 -11.20 -18.50
C GLU A 190 7.98 -12.40 -17.79
N GLU A 191 8.61 -12.92 -16.73
CA GLU A 191 8.07 -14.00 -15.92
C GLU A 191 6.74 -13.57 -15.25
N LEU A 192 6.69 -12.36 -14.70
CA LEU A 192 5.46 -11.83 -14.08
C LEU A 192 4.33 -11.69 -15.10
N ARG A 193 4.60 -11.16 -16.30
CA ARG A 193 3.62 -11.08 -17.40
C ARG A 193 3.14 -12.46 -17.85
N SER A 194 4.01 -13.45 -17.90
CA SER A 194 3.64 -14.82 -18.23
C SER A 194 2.64 -15.40 -17.24
N VAL A 195 2.83 -15.15 -15.93
CA VAL A 195 1.88 -15.55 -14.88
C VAL A 195 0.54 -14.82 -15.03
N ILE A 196 0.56 -13.51 -15.31
CA ILE A 196 -0.67 -12.73 -15.53
C ILE A 196 -1.44 -13.29 -16.73
N THR A 197 -0.78 -13.46 -17.87
CA THR A 197 -1.40 -14.02 -19.10
C THR A 197 -2.02 -15.39 -18.84
N SER A 198 -1.29 -16.28 -18.16
CA SER A 198 -1.78 -17.62 -17.82
C SER A 198 -2.97 -17.57 -16.87
N SER A 199 -2.94 -16.67 -15.88
CA SER A 199 -4.05 -16.47 -14.95
C SER A 199 -5.30 -15.93 -15.64
N MET A 200 -5.14 -15.05 -16.62
CA MET A 200 -6.27 -14.49 -17.38
C MET A 200 -6.82 -15.47 -18.43
N ALA A 201 -6.06 -16.48 -18.82
CA ALA A 201 -6.53 -17.50 -19.74
C ALA A 201 -7.68 -18.36 -19.15
N VAL A 202 -7.72 -18.53 -17.82
CA VAL A 202 -8.78 -19.28 -17.13
C VAL A 202 -10.03 -18.44 -16.85
N TRP A 203 -10.04 -17.13 -17.14
CA TRP A 203 -11.16 -16.23 -16.86
C TRP A 203 -12.49 -16.77 -17.36
N ASN A 204 -12.56 -17.15 -18.66
CA ASN A 204 -13.79 -17.67 -19.26
C ASN A 204 -14.27 -18.98 -18.65
N THR A 205 -13.39 -19.77 -18.06
CA THR A 205 -13.77 -21.00 -17.34
C THR A 205 -14.34 -20.66 -15.98
N LEU A 206 -13.77 -19.68 -15.28
CA LEU A 206 -14.23 -19.26 -13.95
C LEU A 206 -15.60 -18.56 -13.97
N ILE A 207 -15.92 -17.85 -15.05
CA ILE A 207 -17.21 -17.15 -15.21
C ILE A 207 -18.28 -18.00 -15.91
N ARG A 208 -17.96 -19.23 -16.34
CA ARG A 208 -18.98 -20.17 -16.82
C ARG A 208 -19.51 -20.93 -15.63
N THR A 209 -20.82 -20.93 -15.48
CA THR A 209 -21.50 -21.85 -14.57
C THR A 209 -21.41 -23.28 -15.06
N SER A 210 -21.26 -24.21 -14.13
CA SER A 210 -21.29 -25.65 -14.40
C SER A 210 -22.71 -26.12 -14.66
#